data_65dbe0f021ac5d7379cab6c7957e2c1f
#
_entry.id   65dbe0f021ac5d7379cab6c7957e2c1f
#
_cell.length_a   1.000
_cell.length_b   1.000
_cell.length_c   1.000
_cell.angle_alpha   90.00
_cell.angle_beta   90.00
_cell.angle_gamma   90.00
#
_symmetry.space_group_name_H-M   'P 1'
#
loop_
_entity.id
_entity.type
_entity.pdbx_description
1 polymer ?
#
loop_
_entity_poly.entity_id
_entity_poly.type
_entity_poly.pdbx_seq_one_letter_code
_entity_poly.pdbx_strand_id
1 'polypeptide(L)'
;MKAQERVNKMNNNTNGSGNCINEILSVILVLQENACPDNCLDTCDRPMLGGGANCLICNTRPVMLYTCCGNGVPWSMPTSKDNMTNCSGEPLGDSCSTVFRVEKVEGNCCTFRVLANNPDETSLNPYVATNSFFTMDCSCLCSIRCLSDTFVDCVC
;
A
#
# COMPACT_ATOMS: atom_id res chain seq x y z
N MET A 1 20.78 -12.52 33.88
CA MET A 1 21.78 -12.07 32.88
C MET A 1 21.30 -12.19 31.42
N LYS A 2 20.61 -13.23 31.01
CA LYS A 2 20.14 -13.37 29.63
C LYS A 2 19.02 -12.39 29.21
N ALA A 3 18.22 -11.89 30.12
CA ALA A 3 17.16 -10.93 29.85
C ALA A 3 17.71 -9.50 29.62
N GLN A 4 18.79 -9.14 30.32
CA GLN A 4 19.42 -7.84 30.22
C GLN A 4 20.13 -7.66 28.85
N GLU A 5 20.66 -8.75 28.33
CA GLU A 5 21.37 -8.77 27.04
C GLU A 5 20.42 -8.62 25.85
N ARG A 6 19.17 -9.11 25.99
CA ARG A 6 18.13 -8.91 24.97
C ARG A 6 17.60 -7.46 24.93
N VAL A 7 17.49 -6.82 26.09
CA VAL A 7 17.05 -5.42 26.17
C VAL A 7 18.13 -4.50 25.60
N ASN A 8 19.41 -4.80 25.85
CA ASN A 8 20.50 -4.01 25.27
C ASN A 8 20.65 -4.19 23.75
N LYS A 9 20.23 -5.34 23.20
CA LYS A 9 20.24 -5.54 21.76
C LYS A 9 19.10 -4.80 21.05
N MET A 10 17.98 -4.53 21.75
CA MET A 10 16.91 -3.69 21.22
C MET A 10 17.23 -2.19 21.24
N ASN A 11 18.06 -1.76 22.19
CA ASN A 11 18.40 -0.34 22.34
C ASN A 11 19.58 0.14 21.47
N ASN A 12 20.31 -0.76 20.82
CA ASN A 12 21.46 -0.38 20.00
C ASN A 12 21.11 -0.15 18.51
N ASN A 13 19.82 -0.17 18.15
CA ASN A 13 19.41 0.07 16.77
C ASN A 13 18.82 1.46 16.53
N THR A 14 19.10 2.41 17.44
CA THR A 14 18.59 3.79 17.34
C THR A 14 19.55 4.76 16.64
N ASN A 15 20.63 4.28 16.06
CA ASN A 15 21.58 5.11 15.29
C ASN A 15 21.54 4.87 13.77
N GLY A 16 20.53 4.19 13.26
CA GLY A 16 20.21 4.28 11.84
C GLY A 16 19.22 5.43 11.67
N SER A 17 19.49 6.34 10.75
CA SER A 17 18.48 7.29 10.29
C SER A 17 17.30 6.49 9.70
N GLY A 18 16.44 6.00 10.59
CA GLY A 18 15.23 5.28 10.21
C GLY A 18 14.38 6.21 9.36
N ASN A 19 14.20 5.87 8.12
CA ASN A 19 13.24 6.57 7.27
C ASN A 19 11.85 6.33 7.85
N CYS A 20 11.27 7.36 8.46
CA CYS A 20 9.95 7.26 9.10
C CYS A 20 8.86 6.81 8.11
N ILE A 21 9.01 7.14 6.84
CA ILE A 21 8.09 6.72 5.77
C ILE A 21 8.15 5.21 5.58
N ASN A 22 9.34 4.63 5.59
CA ASN A 22 9.52 3.18 5.50
C ASN A 22 8.82 2.46 6.66
N GLU A 23 8.95 2.97 7.87
CA GLU A 23 8.28 2.42 9.05
C GLU A 23 6.76 2.49 8.92
N ILE A 24 6.23 3.63 8.46
CA ILE A 24 4.79 3.79 8.23
C ILE A 24 4.29 2.84 7.14
N LEU A 25 5.01 2.71 6.03
CA LEU A 25 4.66 1.78 4.95
C LEU A 25 4.68 0.32 5.43
N SER A 26 5.62 -0.03 6.30
CA SER A 26 5.68 -1.36 6.91
C SER A 26 4.48 -1.64 7.81
N VAL A 27 4.01 -0.65 8.57
CA VAL A 27 2.80 -0.76 9.39
C VAL A 27 1.56 -0.94 8.49
N ILE A 28 1.45 -0.14 7.43
CA ILE A 28 0.34 -0.25 6.48
C ILE A 28 0.32 -1.64 5.84
N LEU A 29 1.47 -2.16 5.45
CA LEU A 29 1.61 -3.49 4.86
C LEU A 29 1.09 -4.57 5.81
N VAL A 30 1.50 -4.53 7.07
CA VAL A 30 1.04 -5.50 8.09
C VAL A 30 -0.48 -5.41 8.28
N LEU A 31 -1.04 -4.20 8.33
CA LEU A 31 -2.49 -4.02 8.46
C LEU A 31 -3.23 -4.61 7.25
N GLN A 32 -2.71 -4.43 6.04
CA GLN A 32 -3.29 -4.97 4.82
C GLN A 32 -3.18 -6.50 4.78
N GLU A 33 -2.05 -7.07 5.15
CA GLU A 33 -1.85 -8.52 5.23
C GLU A 33 -2.82 -9.17 6.22
N ASN A 34 -3.03 -8.55 7.38
CA ASN A 34 -3.96 -9.05 8.39
C ASN A 34 -5.43 -8.94 7.95
N ALA A 35 -5.74 -8.02 7.06
CA ALA A 35 -7.09 -7.86 6.51
C ALA A 35 -7.38 -8.87 5.39
N CYS A 36 -6.35 -9.47 4.79
CA CYS A 36 -6.51 -10.50 3.79
C CYS A 36 -6.80 -11.84 4.49
N PRO A 37 -7.93 -12.49 4.23
CA PRO A 37 -8.18 -13.82 4.79
C PRO A 37 -7.17 -14.81 4.19
N ASP A 38 -6.41 -15.48 5.06
CA ASP A 38 -5.41 -16.47 4.66
C ASP A 38 -6.00 -17.66 3.90
N ASN A 39 -7.31 -17.82 3.97
CA ASN A 39 -8.01 -18.88 3.28
C ASN A 39 -9.36 -18.40 2.78
N CYS A 40 -9.54 -18.40 1.49
CA CYS A 40 -10.86 -18.35 0.86
C CYS A 40 -11.63 -19.67 1.06
N LEU A 41 -11.25 -20.50 2.01
CA LEU A 41 -11.94 -21.73 2.32
C LEU A 41 -13.17 -21.42 3.16
N ASP A 42 -14.34 -21.65 2.57
CA ASP A 42 -15.59 -21.73 3.29
C ASP A 42 -15.61 -23.01 4.13
N THR A 43 -14.98 -22.97 5.29
CA THR A 43 -14.97 -24.06 6.24
C THR A 43 -16.04 -23.84 7.30
N CYS A 44 -16.60 -24.95 7.83
CA CYS A 44 -17.67 -24.88 8.83
C CYS A 44 -17.26 -24.22 10.15
N ASP A 45 -16.00 -24.02 10.38
CA ASP A 45 -15.41 -23.40 11.56
C ASP A 45 -15.21 -21.89 11.42
N ARG A 46 -15.80 -21.29 10.42
CA ARG A 46 -15.76 -19.83 10.23
C ARG A 46 -16.37 -19.14 11.45
N PRO A 47 -15.64 -18.22 12.12
CA PRO A 47 -16.12 -17.61 13.37
C PRO A 47 -17.25 -16.60 13.19
N MET A 48 -17.71 -16.37 11.96
CA MET A 48 -18.76 -15.39 11.66
C MET A 48 -19.87 -15.98 10.80
N LEU A 49 -21.11 -15.73 11.19
CA LEU A 49 -22.29 -16.08 10.41
C LEU A 49 -22.54 -15.04 9.31
N GLY A 50 -22.84 -15.53 8.11
CA GLY A 50 -23.21 -14.69 6.98
C GLY A 50 -22.01 -14.18 6.18
N GLY A 51 -21.99 -14.50 4.90
CA GLY A 51 -20.94 -14.04 3.98
C GLY A 51 -20.94 -12.53 3.67
N GLY A 52 -21.93 -11.79 4.19
CA GLY A 52 -22.09 -10.36 3.91
C GLY A 52 -21.18 -9.44 4.71
N ALA A 53 -20.59 -9.91 5.80
CA ALA A 53 -19.73 -9.10 6.65
C ALA A 53 -18.42 -8.70 5.96
N ASN A 54 -18.01 -9.44 4.95
CA ASN A 54 -16.78 -9.16 4.19
C ASN A 54 -16.87 -7.90 3.33
N CYS A 55 -18.07 -7.42 3.05
CA CYS A 55 -18.28 -6.19 2.30
C CYS A 55 -17.88 -4.93 3.07
N LEU A 56 -17.68 -5.05 4.39
CA LEU A 56 -17.32 -3.94 5.27
C LEU A 56 -15.85 -3.96 5.69
N ILE A 57 -15.07 -4.97 5.28
CA ILE A 57 -13.66 -5.09 5.66
C ILE A 57 -12.81 -4.38 4.62
N CYS A 58 -12.22 -3.26 5.02
CA CYS A 58 -11.19 -2.60 4.24
C CYS A 58 -9.92 -3.45 4.24
N ASN A 59 -9.33 -3.67 3.07
CA ASN A 59 -8.09 -4.41 2.89
C ASN A 59 -6.94 -3.55 2.37
N THR A 60 -7.19 -2.28 2.15
CA THR A 60 -6.24 -1.37 1.51
C THR A 60 -6.29 -0.01 2.16
N ARG A 61 -5.13 0.51 2.48
CA ARG A 61 -4.90 1.93 2.79
C ARG A 61 -4.17 2.56 1.63
N PRO A 62 -4.89 3.20 0.68
CA PRO A 62 -4.26 3.83 -0.46
C PRO A 62 -3.36 4.99 -0.02
N VAL A 63 -2.25 5.16 -0.72
CA VAL A 63 -1.29 6.23 -0.44
C VAL A 63 -0.97 7.01 -1.70
N MET A 64 -0.69 8.28 -1.52
CA MET A 64 -0.04 9.15 -2.49
C MET A 64 1.39 9.42 -2.04
N LEU A 65 2.30 9.45 -2.98
CA LEU A 65 3.74 9.57 -2.74
C LEU A 65 4.28 10.89 -3.29
N TYR A 66 5.16 11.51 -2.51
CA TYR A 66 5.82 12.75 -2.92
C TYR A 66 7.33 12.59 -2.78
N THR A 67 8.03 12.70 -3.90
CA THR A 67 9.48 12.63 -3.91
C THR A 67 10.11 13.96 -3.52
N CYS A 68 11.34 13.92 -3.02
CA CYS A 68 12.04 15.12 -2.56
C CYS A 68 12.33 16.10 -3.70
N CYS A 69 12.44 15.62 -4.93
CA CYS A 69 12.70 16.43 -6.12
C CYS A 69 11.44 16.72 -6.96
N GLY A 70 10.26 16.36 -6.46
CA GLY A 70 9.02 16.43 -7.23
C GLY A 70 8.28 17.76 -7.19
N ASN A 71 8.80 18.79 -6.52
CA ASN A 71 8.19 20.13 -6.41
C ASN A 71 6.74 20.10 -5.89
N GLY A 72 6.41 19.17 -4.97
CA GLY A 72 5.07 19.05 -4.41
C GLY A 72 4.06 18.38 -5.34
N VAL A 73 4.50 17.89 -6.50
CA VAL A 73 3.66 17.12 -7.41
C VAL A 73 3.63 15.64 -6.98
N PRO A 74 2.46 15.01 -6.87
CA PRO A 74 2.39 13.61 -6.54
C PRO A 74 3.10 12.73 -7.57
N TRP A 75 3.76 11.69 -7.10
CA TRP A 75 4.33 10.67 -7.98
C TRP A 75 3.23 10.00 -8.79
N SER A 76 3.45 9.81 -10.08
CA SER A 76 2.45 9.26 -10.99
C SER A 76 3.04 8.11 -11.81
N MET A 77 2.26 7.05 -11.96
CA MET A 77 2.66 5.84 -12.69
C MET A 77 1.52 5.37 -13.61
N PRO A 78 1.87 4.68 -14.72
CA PRO A 78 0.88 4.12 -15.61
C PRO A 78 -0.01 3.09 -14.91
N THR A 79 -1.29 3.05 -15.29
CA THR A 79 -2.26 2.08 -14.78
C THR A 79 -2.21 0.72 -15.46
N SER A 80 -1.43 0.59 -16.52
CA SER A 80 -1.21 -0.66 -17.24
C SER A 80 0.28 -0.97 -17.35
N LYS A 81 0.62 -2.23 -17.16
CA LYS A 81 1.99 -2.73 -17.28
C LYS A 81 2.60 -2.47 -18.67
N ASP A 82 1.78 -2.51 -19.70
CA ASP A 82 2.21 -2.35 -21.09
C ASP A 82 2.21 -0.89 -21.55
N ASN A 83 1.69 0.02 -20.75
CA ASN A 83 1.66 1.44 -21.07
C ASN A 83 3.04 2.06 -20.75
N MET A 84 3.74 2.50 -21.78
CA MET A 84 5.04 3.12 -21.67
C MET A 84 4.98 4.67 -21.65
N THR A 85 3.80 5.23 -21.50
CA THR A 85 3.60 6.68 -21.42
C THR A 85 4.29 7.24 -20.18
N ASN A 86 4.95 8.37 -20.34
CA ASN A 86 5.54 9.08 -19.22
C ASN A 86 4.45 9.87 -18.49
N CYS A 87 4.17 9.46 -17.25
CA CYS A 87 3.21 10.14 -16.38
C CYS A 87 3.91 11.26 -15.61
N SER A 88 3.45 12.49 -15.74
CA SER A 88 4.03 13.64 -15.06
C SER A 88 2.94 14.44 -14.35
N GLY A 89 2.62 14.04 -13.11
CA GLY A 89 1.70 14.79 -12.27
C GLY A 89 0.25 14.88 -12.77
N GLU A 90 -0.13 14.00 -13.69
CA GLU A 90 -1.50 13.93 -14.17
C GLU A 90 -2.44 13.47 -13.05
N PRO A 91 -3.66 14.04 -12.97
CA PRO A 91 -4.66 13.57 -12.03
C PRO A 91 -5.03 12.11 -12.32
N LEU A 92 -5.61 11.45 -11.31
CA LEU A 92 -6.10 10.09 -11.45
C LEU A 92 -7.03 9.97 -12.66
N GLY A 93 -6.61 9.21 -13.65
CA GLY A 93 -7.32 9.04 -14.93
C GLY A 93 -7.16 7.63 -15.47
N ASP A 94 -7.48 7.44 -16.75
CA ASP A 94 -7.50 6.12 -17.36
C ASP A 94 -6.10 5.54 -17.61
N SER A 95 -5.12 6.38 -17.89
CA SER A 95 -3.78 5.93 -18.27
C SER A 95 -2.71 6.11 -17.17
N CYS A 96 -2.90 7.04 -16.26
CA CYS A 96 -1.97 7.35 -15.17
C CYS A 96 -2.69 7.47 -13.84
N SER A 97 -2.01 7.10 -12.76
CA SER A 97 -2.55 7.21 -11.41
C SER A 97 -1.50 7.72 -10.44
N THR A 98 -1.97 8.46 -9.45
CA THR A 98 -1.19 8.92 -8.30
C THR A 98 -1.53 8.16 -7.01
N VAL A 99 -2.35 7.12 -7.10
CA VAL A 99 -2.82 6.36 -5.95
C VAL A 99 -2.25 4.95 -6.00
N PHE A 100 -1.66 4.52 -4.89
CA PHE A 100 -0.92 3.26 -4.81
C PHE A 100 -1.28 2.47 -3.58
N ARG A 101 -1.06 1.15 -3.68
CA ARG A 101 -1.13 0.21 -2.56
C ARG A 101 0.25 -0.36 -2.31
N VAL A 102 0.75 -0.28 -1.08
CA VAL A 102 2.02 -0.92 -0.74
C VAL A 102 1.84 -2.44 -0.72
N GLU A 103 2.72 -3.15 -1.42
CA GLU A 103 2.69 -4.60 -1.54
C GLU A 103 3.88 -5.27 -0.86
N LYS A 104 5.00 -4.57 -0.76
CA LYS A 104 6.23 -5.14 -0.20
C LYS A 104 7.14 -4.03 0.30
N VAL A 105 7.79 -4.28 1.44
CA VAL A 105 8.84 -3.42 1.98
C VAL A 105 10.01 -4.29 2.39
N GLU A 106 11.15 -4.10 1.73
CA GLU A 106 12.40 -4.80 2.04
C GLU A 106 13.54 -3.78 2.15
N GLY A 107 14.02 -3.54 3.36
CA GLY A 107 15.02 -2.50 3.58
C GLY A 107 14.50 -1.15 3.09
N ASN A 108 15.25 -0.50 2.18
CA ASN A 108 14.83 0.76 1.56
C ASN A 108 14.02 0.55 0.26
N CYS A 109 13.81 -0.68 -0.18
CA CYS A 109 13.03 -0.97 -1.37
C CYS A 109 11.56 -1.17 -1.02
N CYS A 110 10.71 -0.32 -1.58
CA CYS A 110 9.27 -0.39 -1.43
C CYS A 110 8.62 -0.69 -2.78
N THR A 111 7.78 -1.71 -2.83
CA THR A 111 7.03 -2.08 -4.02
C THR A 111 5.56 -1.71 -3.85
N PHE A 112 5.02 -1.06 -4.85
CA PHE A 112 3.66 -0.58 -4.89
C PHE A 112 2.91 -1.15 -6.09
N ARG A 113 1.63 -1.41 -5.86
CA ARG A 113 0.67 -1.65 -6.94
C ARG A 113 -0.01 -0.33 -7.27
N VAL A 114 -0.14 -0.04 -8.56
CA VAL A 114 -0.87 1.12 -9.03
C VAL A 114 -2.37 0.81 -8.95
N LEU A 115 -3.14 1.72 -8.35
CA LEU A 115 -4.58 1.65 -8.28
C LEU A 115 -5.19 2.60 -9.30
N ALA A 116 -6.22 2.15 -10.02
CA ALA A 116 -6.96 2.97 -10.95
C ALA A 116 -8.33 3.34 -10.37
N ASN A 117 -8.95 4.37 -10.93
CA ASN A 117 -10.34 4.67 -10.63
C ASN A 117 -11.25 3.50 -11.01
N ASN A 118 -12.20 3.19 -10.13
CA ASN A 118 -13.21 2.22 -10.45
C ASN A 118 -14.13 2.79 -11.56
N PRO A 119 -14.25 2.10 -12.71
CA PRO A 119 -15.13 2.57 -13.79
C PRO A 119 -16.61 2.48 -13.43
N ASP A 120 -16.98 1.67 -12.44
CA ASP A 120 -18.34 1.59 -11.92
C ASP A 120 -18.56 2.71 -10.89
N GLU A 121 -19.17 3.79 -11.32
CA GLU A 121 -19.47 4.95 -10.46
C GLU A 121 -20.50 4.64 -9.37
N THR A 122 -21.22 3.54 -9.49
CA THR A 122 -22.21 3.10 -8.49
C THR A 122 -21.58 2.27 -7.37
N SER A 123 -20.34 1.83 -7.55
CA SER A 123 -19.62 1.07 -6.55
C SER A 123 -19.19 1.95 -5.37
N LEU A 124 -19.27 1.39 -4.17
CA LEU A 124 -18.72 2.01 -2.95
C LEU A 124 -17.19 1.96 -2.89
N ASN A 125 -16.57 1.16 -3.76
CA ASN A 125 -15.13 1.01 -3.83
C ASN A 125 -14.56 1.95 -4.89
N PRO A 126 -13.81 2.99 -4.51
CA PRO A 126 -13.37 4.01 -5.45
C PRO A 126 -12.26 3.56 -6.39
N TYR A 127 -11.57 2.48 -6.06
CA TYR A 127 -10.39 2.01 -6.80
C TYR A 127 -10.52 0.56 -7.22
N VAL A 128 -9.81 0.23 -8.31
CA VAL A 128 -9.60 -1.14 -8.78
C VAL A 128 -8.11 -1.43 -8.85
N ALA A 129 -7.75 -2.69 -8.63
CA ALA A 129 -6.39 -3.17 -8.79
C ALA A 129 -5.99 -3.20 -10.26
N THR A 130 -4.74 -2.87 -10.53
CA THR A 130 -4.14 -2.99 -11.86
C THR A 130 -3.01 -4.03 -11.86
N ASN A 131 -2.52 -4.35 -13.05
CA ASN A 131 -1.35 -5.19 -13.22
C ASN A 131 -0.03 -4.39 -13.22
N SER A 132 -0.09 -3.12 -12.92
CA SER A 132 1.07 -2.22 -12.90
C SER A 132 1.65 -2.14 -11.49
N PHE A 133 2.94 -2.45 -11.39
CA PHE A 133 3.70 -2.39 -10.15
C PHE A 133 4.98 -1.59 -10.39
N PHE A 134 5.51 -1.00 -9.35
CA PHE A 134 6.83 -0.39 -9.39
C PHE A 134 7.52 -0.52 -8.04
N THR A 135 8.83 -0.53 -8.07
CA THR A 135 9.67 -0.53 -6.87
C THR A 135 10.49 0.74 -6.86
N MET A 136 10.55 1.39 -5.73
CA MET A 136 11.35 2.59 -5.55
C MET A 136 12.17 2.52 -4.27
N ASP A 137 13.20 3.34 -4.21
CA ASP A 137 13.94 3.59 -2.98
C ASP A 137 13.12 4.53 -2.10
N CYS A 138 12.71 4.04 -0.92
CA CYS A 138 11.91 4.83 0.01
C CYS A 138 12.64 6.07 0.52
N SER A 139 13.97 6.10 0.43
CA SER A 139 14.75 7.29 0.80
C SER A 139 14.55 8.48 -0.14
N CYS A 140 14.00 8.23 -1.32
CA CYS A 140 13.61 9.29 -2.27
C CYS A 140 12.28 9.96 -1.93
N LEU A 141 11.52 9.43 -0.98
CA LEU A 141 10.24 9.99 -0.54
C LEU A 141 10.43 11.02 0.56
N CYS A 142 9.88 12.19 0.36
CA CYS A 142 9.83 13.25 1.38
C CYS A 142 8.52 13.29 2.14
N SER A 143 7.42 12.87 1.53
CA SER A 143 6.15 12.72 2.22
C SER A 143 5.28 11.65 1.60
N ILE A 144 4.39 11.11 2.42
CA ILE A 144 3.29 10.26 1.97
C ILE A 144 1.98 10.84 2.51
N ARG A 145 0.92 10.65 1.75
CA ARG A 145 -0.44 10.97 2.17
C ARG A 145 -1.28 9.71 2.14
N CYS A 146 -1.87 9.36 3.28
CA CYS A 146 -2.81 8.25 3.37
C CYS A 146 -4.20 8.73 2.98
N LEU A 147 -4.85 7.99 2.12
CA LEU A 147 -6.24 8.17 1.77
C LEU A 147 -7.12 7.28 2.65
N SER A 148 -8.44 7.42 2.52
CA SER A 148 -9.38 6.63 3.31
C SER A 148 -9.24 5.15 3.02
N ASP A 149 -9.25 4.34 4.08
CA ASP A 149 -9.23 2.89 3.96
C ASP A 149 -10.41 2.42 3.12
N THR A 150 -10.18 1.45 2.26
CA THR A 150 -11.17 0.94 1.34
C THR A 150 -10.95 -0.53 1.03
N PHE A 151 -11.92 -1.14 0.38
CA PHE A 151 -11.79 -2.48 -0.18
C PHE A 151 -11.36 -2.37 -1.65
N VAL A 152 -10.34 -3.14 -2.00
CA VAL A 152 -9.91 -3.34 -3.39
C VAL A 152 -9.97 -4.83 -3.68
N ASP A 153 -10.66 -5.20 -4.76
CA ASP A 153 -10.79 -6.60 -5.16
C ASP A 153 -9.50 -7.14 -5.77
N CYS A 154 -9.27 -8.42 -5.63
CA CYS A 154 -8.14 -9.14 -6.24
C CYS A 154 -6.74 -8.72 -5.76
N VAL A 155 -6.59 -8.21 -4.55
CA VAL A 155 -5.28 -7.85 -3.98
C VAL A 155 -4.81 -8.81 -2.89
N CYS A 156 -5.66 -9.70 -2.45
CA CYS A 156 -5.34 -10.74 -1.46
C CYS A 156 -5.02 -12.08 -2.11
#